data_91d86a2a9db324f3d6ae6f5f04095bae
#
_entry.id   91d86a2a9db324f3d6ae6f5f04095bae
#
_cell.length_a   1.000
_cell.length_b   1.000
_cell.length_c   1.000
_cell.angle_alpha   90.00
_cell.angle_beta   90.00
_cell.angle_gamma   90.00
#
_symmetry.space_group_name_H-M   'P 1'
#
loop_
_entity.id
_entity.type
_entity.pdbx_description
1 polymer ?
#
loop_
_entity_poly.entity_id
_entity_poly.type
_entity_poly.pdbx_seq_one_letter_code
_entity_poly.pdbx_strand_id
1 'polypeptide(L)'
;MTEVKQDEMQTFLQLARDAVQEKDYDTATDHLISVFQMDKSNSDAYGLMGDIALSKKDYNTAESYYLRQLELDIQSYEAHKNLGRMYWERTKYEDAISEFKTAMEQDVNHSHGDPYLYLATIYFCLGRYDESYEWLHRMAFEVMTQQPQSDMDFYNKAYYGVTSTINQNLSINNLDDLIQRIEVKYNVTIATHLVVNPDTPLMPFRKTGDSSFEIDYDLDSNDKFYEVLTSLILLDNYLGRENFDFHHFLISTDKGREEFAAMTRNTMGAGSTLSMEELLNYMLLDVQTTLIRMYTDEVIHNTPEYKKYHPIQWLGMGNTVGTSYNYIKKLERIHAPQLVIYTHKVLLYMKSGPLFDYFKASDKRVDFKSEFIEHKVGRAIYCDHVNMKDLAKRKDWDAFYKAFVNKVCPVLRYYLKLERI
;
A
#
# COMPACT_ATOMS: atom_id res chain seq x y z
N MET A 1 -0.83 -32.65 -36.37
CA MET A 1 -1.95 -31.81 -36.83
C MET A 1 -1.39 -30.89 -37.91
N THR A 2 -2.11 -30.61 -39.01
CA THR A 2 -1.64 -29.65 -40.02
C THR A 2 -1.77 -28.25 -39.46
N GLU A 3 -0.89 -27.32 -39.84
CA GLU A 3 -0.85 -25.93 -39.39
C GLU A 3 -2.24 -25.25 -39.53
N VAL A 4 -2.94 -25.49 -40.66
CA VAL A 4 -4.30 -24.99 -40.89
C VAL A 4 -5.33 -25.49 -39.86
N LYS A 5 -5.25 -26.76 -39.43
CA LYS A 5 -6.15 -27.28 -38.39
C LYS A 5 -5.85 -26.68 -37.01
N GLN A 6 -4.62 -26.31 -36.77
CA GLN A 6 -4.22 -25.69 -35.51
C GLN A 6 -4.73 -24.26 -35.43
N ASP A 7 -4.66 -23.48 -36.53
CA ASP A 7 -5.21 -22.14 -36.62
C ASP A 7 -6.74 -22.11 -36.48
N GLU A 8 -7.42 -23.07 -37.09
CA GLU A 8 -8.88 -23.22 -37.00
C GLU A 8 -9.29 -23.56 -35.55
N MET A 9 -8.58 -24.47 -34.89
CA MET A 9 -8.83 -24.83 -33.49
C MET A 9 -8.62 -23.64 -32.56
N GLN A 10 -7.56 -22.83 -32.75
CA GLN A 10 -7.31 -21.61 -31.97
C GLN A 10 -8.42 -20.57 -32.19
N THR A 11 -8.95 -20.48 -33.41
CA THR A 11 -10.08 -19.61 -33.71
C THR A 11 -11.32 -20.01 -32.91
N PHE A 12 -11.67 -21.31 -32.87
CA PHE A 12 -12.80 -21.76 -32.07
C PHE A 12 -12.59 -21.58 -30.57
N LEU A 13 -11.37 -21.78 -30.06
CA LEU A 13 -11.04 -21.49 -28.66
C LEU A 13 -11.24 -20.01 -28.33
N GLN A 14 -10.82 -19.11 -29.22
CA GLN A 14 -11.01 -17.68 -28.99
C GLN A 14 -12.49 -17.30 -29.01
N LEU A 15 -13.26 -17.79 -29.98
CA LEU A 15 -14.71 -17.57 -30.06
C LEU A 15 -15.43 -18.11 -28.82
N ALA A 16 -14.99 -19.26 -28.30
CA ALA A 16 -15.53 -19.80 -27.04
C ALA A 16 -15.21 -18.90 -25.84
N ARG A 17 -13.98 -18.36 -25.74
CA ARG A 17 -13.60 -17.40 -24.69
C ARG A 17 -14.45 -16.14 -24.74
N ASP A 18 -14.63 -15.57 -25.93
CA ASP A 18 -15.43 -14.36 -26.13
C ASP A 18 -16.89 -14.61 -25.72
N ALA A 19 -17.48 -15.73 -26.14
CA ALA A 19 -18.84 -16.11 -25.77
C ALA A 19 -18.99 -16.33 -24.25
N VAL A 20 -17.97 -16.94 -23.58
CA VAL A 20 -17.96 -17.06 -22.09
C VAL A 20 -17.96 -15.69 -21.43
N GLN A 21 -17.18 -14.72 -21.91
CA GLN A 21 -17.16 -13.35 -21.41
C GLN A 21 -18.51 -12.65 -21.59
N GLU A 22 -19.19 -12.90 -22.70
CA GLU A 22 -20.53 -12.38 -22.99
C GLU A 22 -21.63 -13.15 -22.27
N LYS A 23 -21.28 -14.23 -21.53
CA LYS A 23 -22.19 -15.15 -20.83
C LYS A 23 -23.13 -15.91 -21.75
N ASP A 24 -22.79 -16.03 -23.03
CA ASP A 24 -23.46 -16.89 -23.99
C ASP A 24 -22.86 -18.29 -23.95
N TYR A 25 -23.27 -19.03 -22.92
CA TYR A 25 -22.71 -20.35 -22.63
C TYR A 25 -23.11 -21.43 -23.64
N ASP A 26 -24.19 -21.23 -24.37
CA ASP A 26 -24.64 -22.19 -25.40
C ASP A 26 -23.74 -22.06 -26.63
N THR A 27 -23.53 -20.86 -27.13
CA THR A 27 -22.58 -20.59 -28.22
C THR A 27 -21.15 -20.99 -27.85
N ALA A 28 -20.72 -20.71 -26.61
CA ALA A 28 -19.42 -21.15 -26.12
C ALA A 28 -19.27 -22.68 -26.18
N THR A 29 -20.30 -23.40 -25.74
CA THR A 29 -20.31 -24.89 -25.74
C THR A 29 -20.23 -25.42 -27.16
N ASP A 30 -20.96 -24.86 -28.14
CA ASP A 30 -20.91 -25.25 -29.54
C ASP A 30 -19.52 -25.12 -30.16
N HIS A 31 -18.84 -24.02 -29.86
CA HIS A 31 -17.44 -23.80 -30.27
C HIS A 31 -16.49 -24.81 -29.62
N LEU A 32 -16.68 -25.11 -28.32
CA LEU A 32 -15.86 -26.11 -27.61
C LEU A 32 -16.10 -27.57 -28.13
N ILE A 33 -17.32 -27.90 -28.54
CA ILE A 33 -17.60 -29.15 -29.20
C ILE A 33 -16.80 -29.26 -30.50
N SER A 34 -16.69 -28.16 -31.27
CA SER A 34 -15.90 -28.14 -32.49
C SER A 34 -14.40 -28.36 -32.19
N VAL A 35 -13.88 -27.74 -31.10
CA VAL A 35 -12.51 -27.99 -30.63
C VAL A 35 -12.31 -29.47 -30.28
N PHE A 36 -13.22 -30.10 -29.51
CA PHE A 36 -13.13 -31.52 -29.13
C PHE A 36 -13.25 -32.50 -30.30
N GLN A 37 -13.93 -32.11 -31.39
CA GLN A 37 -13.93 -32.88 -32.62
C GLN A 37 -12.57 -32.89 -33.30
N MET A 38 -11.77 -31.83 -33.14
CA MET A 38 -10.42 -31.69 -33.68
C MET A 38 -9.37 -32.35 -32.79
N ASP A 39 -9.48 -32.10 -31.46
CA ASP A 39 -8.58 -32.58 -30.42
C ASP A 39 -9.33 -32.85 -29.11
N LYS A 40 -9.57 -34.15 -28.85
CA LYS A 40 -10.25 -34.61 -27.62
C LYS A 40 -9.44 -34.37 -26.34
N SER A 41 -8.16 -34.07 -26.47
CA SER A 41 -7.22 -33.87 -25.33
C SER A 41 -6.83 -32.43 -25.19
N ASN A 42 -7.62 -31.51 -25.74
CA ASN A 42 -7.32 -30.10 -25.62
C ASN A 42 -7.56 -29.58 -24.19
N SER A 43 -6.50 -29.27 -23.48
CA SER A 43 -6.55 -28.84 -22.07
C SER A 43 -7.29 -27.50 -21.89
N ASP A 44 -7.10 -26.54 -22.80
CA ASP A 44 -7.77 -25.22 -22.76
C ASP A 44 -9.29 -25.37 -22.89
N ALA A 45 -9.75 -26.28 -23.75
CA ALA A 45 -11.18 -26.54 -23.94
C ALA A 45 -11.81 -27.11 -22.65
N TYR A 46 -11.11 -28.00 -21.96
CA TYR A 46 -11.58 -28.46 -20.62
C TYR A 46 -11.63 -27.33 -19.60
N GLY A 47 -10.65 -26.44 -19.59
CA GLY A 47 -10.66 -25.24 -18.72
C GLY A 47 -11.89 -24.36 -18.95
N LEU A 48 -12.21 -24.06 -20.21
CA LEU A 48 -13.40 -23.27 -20.57
C LEU A 48 -14.72 -23.97 -20.24
N MET A 49 -14.81 -25.30 -20.40
CA MET A 49 -15.97 -26.07 -19.92
C MET A 49 -16.14 -25.98 -18.41
N GLY A 50 -15.01 -25.99 -17.69
CA GLY A 50 -14.98 -25.75 -16.24
C GLY A 50 -15.49 -24.34 -15.88
N ASP A 51 -15.08 -23.32 -16.61
CA ASP A 51 -15.54 -21.94 -16.41
C ASP A 51 -17.05 -21.77 -16.65
N ILE A 52 -17.58 -22.42 -17.67
CA ILE A 52 -19.03 -22.46 -17.94
C ILE A 52 -19.79 -23.12 -16.78
N ALA A 53 -19.31 -24.30 -16.32
CA ALA A 53 -19.92 -25.01 -15.20
C ALA A 53 -19.85 -24.19 -13.90
N LEU A 54 -18.72 -23.52 -13.62
CA LEU A 54 -18.53 -22.66 -12.47
C LEU A 54 -19.50 -21.46 -12.51
N SER A 55 -19.65 -20.85 -13.67
CA SER A 55 -20.59 -19.73 -13.87
C SER A 55 -22.05 -20.14 -13.62
N LYS A 56 -22.38 -21.39 -13.88
CA LYS A 56 -23.68 -22.01 -13.57
C LYS A 56 -23.76 -22.50 -12.11
N LYS A 57 -22.70 -22.33 -11.31
CA LYS A 57 -22.54 -22.83 -9.94
C LYS A 57 -22.61 -24.36 -9.82
N ASP A 58 -22.37 -25.08 -10.90
CA ASP A 58 -22.21 -26.54 -10.90
C ASP A 58 -20.76 -26.87 -10.55
N TYR A 59 -20.45 -26.76 -9.26
CA TYR A 59 -19.09 -26.92 -8.75
C TYR A 59 -18.51 -28.33 -8.99
N ASN A 60 -19.33 -29.34 -8.94
CA ASN A 60 -18.86 -30.73 -9.13
C ASN A 60 -18.42 -30.96 -10.58
N THR A 61 -19.19 -30.48 -11.52
CA THR A 61 -18.85 -30.55 -12.96
C THR A 61 -17.64 -29.66 -13.26
N ALA A 62 -17.58 -28.47 -12.68
CA ALA A 62 -16.42 -27.55 -12.82
C ALA A 62 -15.13 -28.19 -12.31
N GLU A 63 -15.16 -28.78 -11.10
CA GLU A 63 -14.03 -29.48 -10.51
C GLU A 63 -13.53 -30.62 -11.42
N SER A 64 -14.46 -31.45 -11.96
CA SER A 64 -14.13 -32.53 -12.85
C SER A 64 -13.42 -32.06 -14.12
N TYR A 65 -13.85 -30.93 -14.71
CA TYR A 65 -13.23 -30.37 -15.90
C TYR A 65 -11.86 -29.80 -15.61
N TYR A 66 -11.67 -29.06 -14.50
CA TYR A 66 -10.37 -28.52 -14.13
C TYR A 66 -9.37 -29.64 -13.76
N LEU A 67 -9.80 -30.66 -13.07
CA LEU A 67 -8.96 -31.84 -12.81
C LEU A 67 -8.57 -32.54 -14.12
N ARG A 68 -9.50 -32.62 -15.09
CA ARG A 68 -9.19 -33.18 -16.41
C ARG A 68 -8.18 -32.28 -17.16
N GLN A 69 -8.25 -30.96 -17.02
CA GLN A 69 -7.26 -30.07 -17.54
C GLN A 69 -5.87 -30.35 -16.95
N LEU A 70 -5.77 -30.54 -15.63
CA LEU A 70 -4.51 -30.90 -14.95
C LEU A 70 -3.96 -32.28 -15.33
N GLU A 71 -4.82 -33.27 -15.62
CA GLU A 71 -4.36 -34.56 -16.13
C GLU A 71 -3.66 -34.42 -17.50
N LEU A 72 -4.06 -33.43 -18.30
CA LEU A 72 -3.50 -33.16 -19.63
C LEU A 72 -2.31 -32.20 -19.57
N ASP A 73 -2.34 -31.26 -18.65
CA ASP A 73 -1.27 -30.30 -18.39
C ASP A 73 -1.12 -30.07 -16.87
N ILE A 74 -0.23 -30.83 -16.25
CA ILE A 74 -0.01 -30.81 -14.80
C ILE A 74 0.57 -29.48 -14.29
N GLN A 75 1.12 -28.66 -15.18
CA GLN A 75 1.71 -27.36 -14.84
C GLN A 75 0.80 -26.20 -15.29
N SER A 76 -0.49 -26.47 -15.51
CA SER A 76 -1.42 -25.44 -15.95
C SER A 76 -1.71 -24.42 -14.85
N TYR A 77 -1.12 -23.22 -15.00
CA TYR A 77 -1.45 -22.07 -14.19
C TYR A 77 -2.96 -21.81 -14.12
N GLU A 78 -3.63 -21.83 -15.30
CA GLU A 78 -5.06 -21.54 -15.41
C GLU A 78 -5.92 -22.57 -14.65
N ALA A 79 -5.56 -23.85 -14.71
CA ALA A 79 -6.31 -24.88 -14.00
C ALA A 79 -6.23 -24.71 -12.48
N HIS A 80 -5.02 -24.48 -11.95
CA HIS A 80 -4.83 -24.21 -10.52
C HIS A 80 -5.53 -22.92 -10.08
N LYS A 81 -5.41 -21.86 -10.86
CA LYS A 81 -6.12 -20.59 -10.58
C LYS A 81 -7.64 -20.79 -10.53
N ASN A 82 -8.21 -21.51 -11.48
CA ASN A 82 -9.65 -21.73 -11.58
C ASN A 82 -10.17 -22.66 -10.48
N LEU A 83 -9.42 -23.70 -10.11
CA LEU A 83 -9.71 -24.53 -8.93
C LEU A 83 -9.68 -23.68 -7.65
N GLY A 84 -8.67 -22.84 -7.49
CA GLY A 84 -8.59 -21.91 -6.37
C GLY A 84 -9.81 -20.99 -6.28
N ARG A 85 -10.24 -20.40 -7.41
CA ARG A 85 -11.45 -19.58 -7.49
C ARG A 85 -12.71 -20.37 -7.14
N MET A 86 -12.86 -21.58 -7.66
CA MET A 86 -13.99 -22.45 -7.34
C MET A 86 -14.05 -22.82 -5.85
N TYR A 87 -12.91 -23.18 -5.26
CA TYR A 87 -12.84 -23.50 -3.82
C TYR A 87 -13.11 -22.24 -2.97
N TRP A 88 -12.66 -21.06 -3.38
CA TRP A 88 -12.98 -19.79 -2.73
C TRP A 88 -14.50 -19.51 -2.74
N GLU A 89 -15.17 -19.68 -3.86
CA GLU A 89 -16.62 -19.51 -3.96
C GLU A 89 -17.40 -20.50 -3.06
N ARG A 90 -16.83 -21.68 -2.82
CA ARG A 90 -17.36 -22.69 -1.88
C ARG A 90 -16.93 -22.46 -0.43
N THR A 91 -16.27 -21.37 -0.13
CA THR A 91 -15.69 -21.07 1.20
C THR A 91 -14.71 -22.12 1.73
N LYS A 92 -14.14 -22.96 0.85
CA LYS A 92 -13.08 -23.89 1.15
C LYS A 92 -11.73 -23.18 1.10
N TYR A 93 -11.48 -22.34 2.08
CA TYR A 93 -10.37 -21.39 2.03
C TYR A 93 -8.99 -22.05 2.00
N GLU A 94 -8.78 -23.13 2.73
CA GLU A 94 -7.47 -23.81 2.76
C GLU A 94 -7.16 -24.49 1.40
N ASP A 95 -8.17 -25.12 0.78
CA ASP A 95 -8.02 -25.69 -0.55
C ASP A 95 -7.74 -24.59 -1.59
N ALA A 96 -8.46 -23.46 -1.51
CA ALA A 96 -8.25 -22.33 -2.38
C ALA A 96 -6.82 -21.73 -2.22
N ILE A 97 -6.33 -21.58 -0.97
CA ILE A 97 -4.97 -21.10 -0.69
C ILE A 97 -3.93 -22.02 -1.32
N SER A 98 -4.12 -23.33 -1.21
CA SER A 98 -3.20 -24.31 -1.79
C SER A 98 -3.12 -24.16 -3.31
N GLU A 99 -4.27 -24.10 -3.97
CA GLU A 99 -4.35 -24.01 -5.43
C GLU A 99 -3.77 -22.68 -5.95
N PHE A 100 -4.08 -21.55 -5.31
CA PHE A 100 -3.50 -20.25 -5.72
C PHE A 100 -1.98 -20.20 -5.54
N LYS A 101 -1.44 -20.80 -4.47
CA LYS A 101 0.01 -20.88 -4.29
C LYS A 101 0.66 -21.75 -5.37
N THR A 102 0.04 -22.88 -5.72
CA THR A 102 0.53 -23.74 -6.81
C THR A 102 0.47 -22.99 -8.15
N ALA A 103 -0.61 -22.25 -8.44
CA ALA A 103 -0.68 -21.42 -9.64
C ALA A 103 0.48 -20.42 -9.71
N MET A 104 0.81 -19.76 -8.59
CA MET A 104 1.93 -18.80 -8.55
C MET A 104 3.30 -19.45 -8.78
N GLU A 105 3.49 -20.70 -8.33
CA GLU A 105 4.72 -21.47 -8.59
C GLU A 105 4.89 -21.79 -10.08
N GLN A 106 3.78 -21.89 -10.82
CA GLN A 106 3.78 -22.10 -12.27
C GLN A 106 3.99 -20.77 -13.05
N ASP A 107 3.68 -19.64 -12.47
CA ASP A 107 3.91 -18.31 -13.06
C ASP A 107 5.32 -17.78 -12.73
N VAL A 108 6.31 -18.39 -13.36
CA VAL A 108 7.75 -18.08 -13.13
C VAL A 108 8.08 -16.60 -13.35
N ASN A 109 7.33 -15.90 -14.19
CA ASN A 109 7.57 -14.50 -14.51
C ASN A 109 6.75 -13.54 -13.65
N HIS A 110 5.97 -14.04 -12.70
CA HIS A 110 5.05 -13.23 -11.88
C HIS A 110 4.20 -12.27 -12.74
N SER A 111 3.67 -12.80 -13.84
CA SER A 111 2.91 -12.01 -14.82
C SER A 111 1.44 -11.83 -14.46
N HIS A 112 0.94 -12.56 -13.46
CA HIS A 112 -0.47 -12.58 -13.09
C HIS A 112 -0.67 -12.13 -11.63
N GLY A 113 -1.48 -11.10 -11.42
CA GLY A 113 -1.80 -10.57 -10.09
C GLY A 113 -3.00 -11.22 -9.40
N ASP A 114 -3.85 -11.94 -10.15
CA ASP A 114 -5.10 -12.50 -9.62
C ASP A 114 -4.90 -13.40 -8.39
N PRO A 115 -3.95 -14.37 -8.36
CA PRO A 115 -3.76 -15.22 -7.19
C PRO A 115 -3.39 -14.46 -5.93
N TYR A 116 -2.59 -13.39 -6.06
CA TYR A 116 -2.23 -12.53 -4.93
C TYR A 116 -3.45 -11.84 -4.33
N LEU A 117 -4.36 -11.33 -5.18
CA LEU A 117 -5.59 -10.68 -4.73
C LEU A 117 -6.54 -11.66 -4.05
N TYR A 118 -6.70 -12.86 -4.62
CA TYR A 118 -7.50 -13.90 -3.98
C TYR A 118 -6.93 -14.32 -2.64
N LEU A 119 -5.62 -14.54 -2.53
CA LEU A 119 -4.96 -14.86 -1.27
C LEU A 119 -5.17 -13.75 -0.25
N ALA A 120 -4.96 -12.48 -0.63
CA ALA A 120 -5.20 -11.34 0.24
C ALA A 120 -6.65 -11.32 0.75
N THR A 121 -7.63 -11.55 -0.14
CA THR A 121 -9.05 -11.57 0.22
C THR A 121 -9.40 -12.73 1.14
N ILE A 122 -8.88 -13.93 0.87
CA ILE A 122 -9.11 -15.12 1.70
C ILE A 122 -8.55 -14.91 3.10
N TYR A 123 -7.29 -14.46 3.22
CA TYR A 123 -6.69 -14.19 4.51
C TYR A 123 -7.43 -13.10 5.28
N PHE A 124 -7.95 -12.09 4.57
CA PHE A 124 -8.82 -11.09 5.18
C PHE A 124 -10.12 -11.72 5.75
N CYS A 125 -10.79 -12.56 4.98
CA CYS A 125 -12.01 -13.27 5.43
C CYS A 125 -11.75 -14.19 6.63
N LEU A 126 -10.53 -14.73 6.74
CA LEU A 126 -10.10 -15.55 7.88
C LEU A 126 -9.68 -14.71 9.11
N GLY A 127 -9.73 -13.37 9.03
CA GLY A 127 -9.24 -12.48 10.09
C GLY A 127 -7.70 -12.48 10.25
N ARG A 128 -6.99 -13.06 9.28
CA ARG A 128 -5.53 -13.13 9.22
C ARG A 128 -5.00 -11.92 8.46
N TYR A 129 -5.14 -10.76 9.08
CA TYR A 129 -4.92 -9.47 8.41
C TYR A 129 -3.45 -9.25 8.02
N ASP A 130 -2.48 -9.70 8.83
CA ASP A 130 -1.06 -9.55 8.51
C ASP A 130 -0.72 -10.26 7.18
N GLU A 131 -1.21 -11.50 7.01
CA GLU A 131 -1.00 -12.26 5.78
C GLU A 131 -1.77 -11.65 4.59
N SER A 132 -2.98 -11.13 4.83
CA SER A 132 -3.73 -10.43 3.80
C SER A 132 -2.91 -9.26 3.21
N TYR A 133 -2.33 -8.44 4.08
CA TYR A 133 -1.46 -7.33 3.67
C TYR A 133 -0.17 -7.79 3.02
N GLU A 134 0.45 -8.84 3.53
CA GLU A 134 1.65 -9.42 2.91
C GLU A 134 1.39 -9.75 1.44
N TRP A 135 0.26 -10.41 1.12
CA TRP A 135 -0.07 -10.78 -0.26
C TRP A 135 -0.36 -9.57 -1.14
N LEU A 136 -1.04 -8.53 -0.63
CA LEU A 136 -1.26 -7.28 -1.37
C LEU A 136 0.06 -6.58 -1.71
N HIS A 137 0.98 -6.52 -0.76
CA HIS A 137 2.27 -5.89 -0.98
C HIS A 137 3.17 -6.72 -1.89
N ARG A 138 3.14 -8.03 -1.77
CA ARG A 138 3.85 -8.92 -2.70
C ARG A 138 3.36 -8.71 -4.13
N MET A 139 2.06 -8.62 -4.34
CA MET A 139 1.51 -8.28 -5.65
C MET A 139 2.06 -6.94 -6.17
N ALA A 140 2.06 -5.91 -5.34
CA ALA A 140 2.56 -4.59 -5.72
C ALA A 140 4.04 -4.62 -6.12
N PHE A 141 4.87 -5.38 -5.41
CA PHE A 141 6.32 -5.44 -5.67
C PHE A 141 6.71 -6.47 -6.72
N GLU A 142 6.07 -7.64 -6.74
CA GLU A 142 6.47 -8.75 -7.61
C GLU A 142 5.81 -8.67 -9.00
N VAL A 143 4.57 -8.20 -9.07
CA VAL A 143 3.77 -8.16 -10.31
C VAL A 143 3.75 -6.77 -10.93
N MET A 144 3.29 -5.76 -10.17
CA MET A 144 3.04 -4.42 -10.72
C MET A 144 4.31 -3.72 -11.22
N THR A 145 5.48 -4.07 -10.70
CA THR A 145 6.75 -3.49 -11.15
C THR A 145 7.23 -4.03 -12.51
N GLN A 146 6.66 -5.13 -12.98
CA GLN A 146 7.08 -5.83 -14.20
C GLN A 146 6.11 -5.66 -15.37
N GLN A 147 4.89 -5.16 -15.12
CA GLN A 147 3.82 -5.11 -16.10
C GLN A 147 3.84 -3.82 -16.97
N PRO A 148 3.41 -3.89 -18.23
CA PRO A 148 3.13 -2.72 -19.05
C PRO A 148 2.11 -1.77 -18.40
N GLN A 149 2.15 -0.48 -18.74
CA GLN A 149 1.30 0.55 -18.14
C GLN A 149 -0.21 0.26 -18.25
N SER A 150 -0.64 -0.40 -19.34
CA SER A 150 -2.05 -0.80 -19.53
C SER A 150 -2.54 -1.81 -18.50
N ASP A 151 -1.68 -2.76 -18.15
CA ASP A 151 -2.01 -3.80 -17.17
C ASP A 151 -1.91 -3.25 -15.74
N MET A 152 -1.03 -2.27 -15.52
CA MET A 152 -0.93 -1.54 -14.24
C MET A 152 -2.24 -0.86 -13.85
N ASP A 153 -3.03 -0.35 -14.80
CA ASP A 153 -4.33 0.27 -14.49
C ASP A 153 -5.35 -0.75 -13.98
N PHE A 154 -5.37 -1.94 -14.56
CA PHE A 154 -6.21 -3.04 -14.08
C PHE A 154 -5.81 -3.47 -12.66
N TYR A 155 -4.53 -3.75 -12.43
CA TYR A 155 -4.03 -4.16 -11.12
C TYR A 155 -4.20 -3.06 -10.07
N ASN A 156 -3.98 -1.80 -10.42
CA ASN A 156 -4.24 -0.68 -9.53
C ASN A 156 -5.70 -0.63 -9.09
N LYS A 157 -6.66 -0.80 -10.02
CA LYS A 157 -8.09 -0.84 -9.67
C LYS A 157 -8.41 -2.00 -8.73
N ALA A 158 -7.88 -3.18 -9.00
CA ALA A 158 -8.09 -4.36 -8.17
C ALA A 158 -7.44 -4.18 -6.78
N TYR A 159 -6.21 -3.70 -6.71
CA TYR A 159 -5.51 -3.37 -5.48
C TYR A 159 -6.28 -2.33 -4.65
N TYR A 160 -6.70 -1.22 -5.26
CA TYR A 160 -7.51 -0.21 -4.58
C TYR A 160 -8.88 -0.74 -4.18
N GLY A 161 -9.49 -1.62 -4.96
CA GLY A 161 -10.75 -2.28 -4.60
C GLY A 161 -10.63 -3.10 -3.33
N VAL A 162 -9.60 -3.95 -3.23
CA VAL A 162 -9.36 -4.78 -2.05
C VAL A 162 -8.99 -3.92 -0.84
N THR A 163 -8.06 -2.97 -0.99
CA THR A 163 -7.67 -2.07 0.10
C THR A 163 -8.81 -1.18 0.57
N SER A 164 -9.68 -0.72 -0.34
CA SER A 164 -10.89 0.03 0.02
C SER A 164 -11.87 -0.83 0.80
N THR A 165 -12.08 -2.09 0.40
CA THR A 165 -12.93 -3.04 1.12
C THR A 165 -12.39 -3.33 2.51
N ILE A 166 -11.08 -3.54 2.64
CA ILE A 166 -10.42 -3.71 3.93
C ILE A 166 -10.62 -2.45 4.79
N ASN A 167 -10.41 -1.28 4.21
CA ASN A 167 -10.56 0.00 4.90
C ASN A 167 -11.99 0.26 5.39
N GLN A 168 -13.01 -0.12 4.60
CA GLN A 168 -14.41 -0.02 5.00
C GLN A 168 -14.77 -0.93 6.17
N ASN A 169 -14.09 -2.07 6.33
CA ASN A 169 -14.29 -2.99 7.45
C ASN A 169 -13.45 -2.64 8.68
N LEU A 170 -12.42 -1.80 8.54
CA LEU A 170 -11.75 -1.19 9.67
C LEU A 170 -12.59 0.00 10.14
N SER A 171 -12.77 0.12 11.45
CA SER A 171 -13.49 1.23 12.05
C SER A 171 -12.67 1.81 13.20
N ILE A 172 -12.99 3.04 13.59
CA ILE A 172 -12.40 3.65 14.79
C ILE A 172 -12.62 2.77 16.02
N ASN A 173 -13.75 2.06 16.09
CA ASN A 173 -14.04 1.12 17.18
C ASN A 173 -12.96 0.03 17.34
N ASN A 174 -12.20 -0.29 16.29
CA ASN A 174 -11.05 -1.20 16.42
C ASN A 174 -9.92 -0.60 17.28
N LEU A 175 -9.91 0.71 17.51
CA LEU A 175 -8.96 1.42 18.36
C LEU A 175 -9.49 1.69 19.77
N ASP A 176 -10.77 1.39 20.05
CA ASP A 176 -11.39 1.62 21.37
C ASP A 176 -10.64 0.91 22.49
N ASP A 177 -10.17 -0.30 22.25
CA ASP A 177 -9.34 -1.03 23.22
C ASP A 177 -8.04 -0.29 23.57
N LEU A 178 -7.44 0.39 22.58
CA LEU A 178 -6.21 1.16 22.77
C LEU A 178 -6.51 2.44 23.55
N ILE A 179 -7.59 3.13 23.18
CA ILE A 179 -8.07 4.33 23.88
C ILE A 179 -8.32 3.97 25.36
N GLN A 180 -9.16 2.98 25.62
CA GLN A 180 -9.49 2.55 26.98
C GLN A 180 -8.25 2.15 27.78
N ARG A 181 -7.29 1.45 27.17
CA ARG A 181 -6.04 1.07 27.82
C ARG A 181 -5.22 2.29 28.24
N ILE A 182 -5.12 3.32 27.39
CA ILE A 182 -4.39 4.55 27.68
C ILE A 182 -5.13 5.33 28.80
N GLU A 183 -6.45 5.46 28.68
CA GLU A 183 -7.28 6.14 29.67
C GLU A 183 -7.14 5.53 31.07
N VAL A 184 -7.25 4.22 31.16
CA VAL A 184 -7.10 3.49 32.45
C VAL A 184 -5.67 3.59 33.00
N LYS A 185 -4.66 3.43 32.12
CA LYS A 185 -3.24 3.45 32.52
C LYS A 185 -2.81 4.78 33.12
N TYR A 186 -3.31 5.88 32.57
CA TYR A 186 -2.87 7.22 32.96
C TYR A 186 -3.94 8.06 33.67
N ASN A 187 -5.12 7.50 33.89
CA ASN A 187 -6.28 8.18 34.48
C ASN A 187 -6.61 9.49 33.72
N VAL A 188 -6.78 9.36 32.40
CA VAL A 188 -7.10 10.46 31.49
C VAL A 188 -8.37 10.13 30.70
N THR A 189 -8.94 11.13 30.00
CA THR A 189 -10.02 10.95 29.04
C THR A 189 -9.55 11.33 27.64
N ILE A 190 -9.92 10.54 26.65
CA ILE A 190 -9.55 10.75 25.26
C ILE A 190 -10.84 10.82 24.41
N ALA A 191 -11.04 11.95 23.75
CA ALA A 191 -12.12 12.11 22.78
C ALA A 191 -11.54 12.14 21.36
N THR A 192 -12.22 11.50 20.42
CA THR A 192 -11.90 11.56 18.99
C THR A 192 -12.93 12.38 18.28
N HIS A 193 -12.50 13.36 17.49
CA HIS A 193 -13.38 14.28 16.77
C HIS A 193 -13.14 14.24 15.28
N LEU A 194 -14.25 14.13 14.56
CA LEU A 194 -14.27 14.21 13.12
C LEU A 194 -14.19 15.66 12.67
N VAL A 195 -13.21 15.98 11.84
CA VAL A 195 -13.07 17.27 11.18
C VAL A 195 -13.32 17.09 9.69
N VAL A 196 -14.08 17.98 9.08
CA VAL A 196 -14.37 17.96 7.63
C VAL A 196 -13.54 19.06 6.98
N ASN A 197 -12.73 18.69 6.00
CA ASN A 197 -11.87 19.62 5.22
C ASN A 197 -11.07 20.58 6.11
N PRO A 198 -10.12 20.09 6.93
CA PRO A 198 -9.33 20.96 7.78
C PRO A 198 -8.49 21.92 6.94
N ASP A 199 -8.62 23.23 7.18
CA ASP A 199 -7.83 24.27 6.50
C ASP A 199 -6.33 24.21 6.85
N THR A 200 -6.00 23.50 7.93
CA THR A 200 -4.63 23.33 8.43
C THR A 200 -4.37 21.87 8.79
N PRO A 201 -3.10 21.43 8.74
CA PRO A 201 -2.74 20.10 9.21
C PRO A 201 -3.20 19.86 10.64
N LEU A 202 -3.86 18.72 10.89
CA LEU A 202 -4.32 18.36 12.21
C LEU A 202 -3.14 18.05 13.13
N MET A 203 -3.26 18.54 14.37
CA MET A 203 -2.33 18.17 15.44
C MET A 203 -2.61 16.72 15.84
N PRO A 204 -1.60 15.90 16.12
CA PRO A 204 -1.83 14.52 16.55
C PRO A 204 -2.78 14.42 17.75
N PHE A 205 -2.65 15.31 18.72
CA PHE A 205 -3.60 15.42 19.82
C PHE A 205 -3.53 16.83 20.46
N ARG A 206 -4.59 17.20 21.16
CA ARG A 206 -4.67 18.46 21.93
C ARG A 206 -5.00 18.17 23.39
N LYS A 207 -4.35 18.85 24.32
CA LYS A 207 -4.73 18.85 25.73
C LYS A 207 -5.82 19.90 25.97
N THR A 208 -7.00 19.46 26.43
CA THR A 208 -8.18 20.31 26.64
C THR A 208 -8.53 20.56 28.10
N GLY A 209 -7.89 19.81 29.01
CA GLY A 209 -8.04 19.92 30.46
C GLY A 209 -6.85 19.29 31.18
N ASP A 210 -6.88 19.22 32.50
CA ASP A 210 -5.78 18.65 33.29
C ASP A 210 -5.51 17.18 32.93
N SER A 211 -6.57 16.43 32.68
CA SER A 211 -6.51 15.01 32.31
C SER A 211 -7.35 14.70 31.05
N SER A 212 -7.60 15.69 30.19
CA SER A 212 -8.43 15.50 29.00
C SER A 212 -7.67 15.80 27.73
N PHE A 213 -7.79 14.92 26.74
CA PHE A 213 -7.13 15.00 25.44
C PHE A 213 -8.13 14.79 24.32
N GLU A 214 -7.86 15.44 23.18
CA GLU A 214 -8.65 15.30 21.96
C GLU A 214 -7.74 14.95 20.79
N ILE A 215 -8.23 14.04 19.95
CA ILE A 215 -7.61 13.62 18.70
C ILE A 215 -8.55 13.95 17.57
N ASP A 216 -8.15 14.90 16.72
CA ASP A 216 -8.91 15.24 15.52
C ASP A 216 -8.46 14.38 14.34
N TYR A 217 -9.40 13.93 13.51
CA TYR A 217 -9.11 13.17 12.30
C TYR A 217 -9.99 13.62 11.14
N ASP A 218 -9.47 13.52 9.90
CA ASP A 218 -10.19 13.93 8.71
C ASP A 218 -11.07 12.76 8.18
N LEU A 219 -12.37 13.05 7.94
CA LEU A 219 -13.31 12.08 7.37
C LEU A 219 -12.88 11.60 5.98
N ASP A 220 -12.39 12.51 5.17
CA ASP A 220 -12.06 12.26 3.78
C ASP A 220 -10.65 11.63 3.63
N SER A 221 -9.88 11.57 4.71
CA SER A 221 -8.59 10.88 4.71
C SER A 221 -8.79 9.37 4.56
N ASN A 222 -8.13 8.80 3.56
CA ASN A 222 -8.02 7.35 3.41
C ASN A 222 -7.20 6.70 4.53
N ASP A 223 -6.45 7.51 5.28
CA ASP A 223 -5.54 7.10 6.34
C ASP A 223 -6.08 7.36 7.75
N LYS A 224 -7.36 7.75 7.90
CA LYS A 224 -7.96 8.21 9.17
C LYS A 224 -7.70 7.27 10.37
N PHE A 225 -7.82 5.97 10.19
CA PHE A 225 -7.57 5.01 11.27
C PHE A 225 -6.09 4.95 11.64
N TYR A 226 -5.22 5.09 10.65
CA TYR A 226 -3.78 5.15 10.87
C TYR A 226 -3.37 6.48 11.52
N GLU A 227 -3.99 7.59 11.16
CA GLU A 227 -3.77 8.89 11.80
C GLU A 227 -4.17 8.85 13.29
N VAL A 228 -5.33 8.27 13.61
CA VAL A 228 -5.75 8.08 15.01
C VAL A 228 -4.81 7.14 15.74
N LEU A 229 -4.39 6.02 15.12
CA LEU A 229 -3.43 5.09 15.72
C LEU A 229 -2.10 5.77 16.03
N THR A 230 -1.54 6.53 15.08
CA THR A 230 -0.27 7.24 15.29
C THR A 230 -0.40 8.29 16.40
N SER A 231 -1.52 8.98 16.47
CA SER A 231 -1.83 9.96 17.51
C SER A 231 -1.92 9.33 18.90
N LEU A 232 -2.57 8.18 19.01
CA LEU A 232 -2.66 7.41 20.26
C LEU A 232 -1.29 6.91 20.73
N ILE A 233 -0.43 6.44 19.82
CA ILE A 233 0.93 6.02 20.14
C ILE A 233 1.77 7.19 20.67
N LEU A 234 1.64 8.36 20.04
CA LEU A 234 2.33 9.56 20.53
C LEU A 234 1.80 10.01 21.89
N LEU A 235 0.49 9.93 22.11
CA LEU A 235 -0.13 10.27 23.38
C LEU A 235 0.30 9.30 24.50
N ASP A 236 0.35 7.99 24.23
CA ASP A 236 0.87 6.99 25.21
C ASP A 236 2.32 7.30 25.59
N ASN A 237 3.15 7.68 24.62
CA ASN A 237 4.53 8.10 24.89
C ASN A 237 4.61 9.43 25.65
N TYR A 238 3.76 10.39 25.34
CA TYR A 238 3.66 11.67 26.02
C TYR A 238 3.31 11.48 27.52
N LEU A 239 2.27 10.70 27.78
CA LEU A 239 1.79 10.42 29.14
C LEU A 239 2.76 9.57 29.95
N GLY A 240 3.55 8.73 29.29
CA GLY A 240 4.53 7.87 29.95
C GLY A 240 5.84 8.54 30.36
N ARG A 241 6.03 9.85 30.10
CA ARG A 241 7.29 10.58 30.35
C ARG A 241 7.05 11.92 31.00
N GLU A 242 7.75 12.19 32.09
CA GLU A 242 7.62 13.45 32.85
C GLU A 242 8.02 14.73 32.08
N ASN A 243 8.81 14.62 31.00
CA ASN A 243 9.36 15.76 30.24
C ASN A 243 9.21 15.60 28.74
N PHE A 244 8.14 14.99 28.27
CA PHE A 244 7.90 14.84 26.84
C PHE A 244 7.30 16.13 26.27
N ASP A 245 8.09 16.87 25.50
CA ASP A 245 7.63 18.07 24.80
C ASP A 245 7.34 17.72 23.34
N PHE A 246 6.05 17.60 23.01
CA PHE A 246 5.57 17.27 21.68
C PHE A 246 5.45 18.51 20.76
N HIS A 247 5.53 19.72 21.33
CA HIS A 247 5.26 20.97 20.61
C HIS A 247 6.40 21.43 19.69
N HIS A 248 7.31 20.53 19.34
CA HIS A 248 8.40 20.85 18.45
C HIS A 248 8.00 20.67 16.98
N PHE A 249 7.31 21.66 16.42
CA PHE A 249 7.05 21.71 14.99
C PHE A 249 8.12 22.51 14.26
N LEU A 250 8.48 22.03 13.08
CA LEU A 250 9.31 22.77 12.16
C LEU A 250 8.41 23.73 11.40
N ILE A 251 8.59 25.04 11.59
CA ILE A 251 7.96 26.06 10.74
C ILE A 251 9.02 26.78 9.92
N SER A 252 8.62 27.28 8.75
CA SER A 252 9.48 28.17 8.01
C SER A 252 9.41 29.57 8.61
N THR A 253 10.57 30.20 8.77
CA THR A 253 10.63 31.61 9.10
C THR A 253 10.29 32.48 7.89
N ASP A 254 9.92 33.73 8.11
CA ASP A 254 9.67 34.69 7.03
C ASP A 254 10.88 34.78 6.09
N LYS A 255 12.09 34.79 6.64
CA LYS A 255 13.33 34.76 5.87
C LYS A 255 13.48 33.44 5.07
N GLY A 256 13.10 32.30 5.63
CA GLY A 256 13.10 31.00 4.93
C GLY A 256 12.11 30.99 3.78
N ARG A 257 10.92 31.57 3.96
CA ARG A 257 9.91 31.76 2.90
C ARG A 257 10.42 32.64 1.76
N GLU A 258 11.02 33.77 2.08
CA GLU A 258 11.59 34.67 1.08
C GLU A 258 12.72 34.02 0.29
N GLU A 259 13.65 33.33 0.95
CA GLU A 259 14.74 32.61 0.28
C GLU A 259 14.22 31.46 -0.62
N PHE A 260 13.22 30.68 -0.15
CA PHE A 260 12.57 29.66 -0.94
C PHE A 260 11.89 30.27 -2.18
N ALA A 261 11.14 31.35 -2.00
CA ALA A 261 10.50 32.06 -3.09
C ALA A 261 11.52 32.64 -4.10
N ALA A 262 12.66 33.14 -3.63
CA ALA A 262 13.72 33.65 -4.48
C ALA A 262 14.39 32.55 -5.30
N MET A 263 14.63 31.35 -4.72
CA MET A 263 15.25 30.20 -5.40
C MET A 263 14.34 29.60 -6.46
N THR A 264 13.04 29.68 -6.26
CA THR A 264 12.05 28.98 -7.08
C THR A 264 11.39 29.88 -8.13
N ARG A 265 11.57 31.21 -8.01
CA ARG A 265 10.90 32.21 -8.84
C ARG A 265 11.10 32.06 -10.35
N ASN A 266 12.23 31.48 -10.79
CA ASN A 266 12.57 31.28 -12.19
C ASN A 266 12.37 29.85 -12.71
N THR A 267 11.86 28.95 -11.87
CA THR A 267 11.84 27.51 -12.18
C THR A 267 10.43 26.96 -12.42
N MET A 268 9.39 27.70 -12.05
CA MET A 268 8.01 27.27 -12.31
C MET A 268 7.58 27.61 -13.72
N GLY A 269 7.16 26.60 -14.48
CA GLY A 269 6.59 26.77 -15.81
C GLY A 269 5.27 27.59 -15.78
N ALA A 270 4.96 28.26 -16.87
CA ALA A 270 3.79 29.15 -17.04
C ALA A 270 2.41 28.44 -16.88
N GLY A 271 2.36 27.17 -16.53
CA GLY A 271 1.14 26.37 -16.35
C GLY A 271 0.94 25.80 -14.94
N SER A 272 1.76 26.20 -13.96
CA SER A 272 1.58 25.71 -12.58
C SER A 272 0.34 26.30 -11.92
N THR A 273 -0.54 25.42 -11.41
CA THR A 273 -1.72 25.81 -10.64
C THR A 273 -1.42 26.04 -9.16
N LEU A 274 -0.23 25.62 -8.67
CA LEU A 274 0.18 25.75 -7.28
C LEU A 274 1.03 27.01 -7.08
N SER A 275 0.73 27.76 -6.04
CA SER A 275 1.55 28.88 -5.58
C SER A 275 2.83 28.39 -4.89
N MET A 276 3.81 29.26 -4.77
CA MET A 276 5.05 28.94 -4.06
C MET A 276 4.84 28.69 -2.58
N GLU A 277 3.88 29.38 -1.99
CA GLU A 277 3.50 29.21 -0.59
C GLU A 277 2.86 27.84 -0.36
N GLU A 278 1.96 27.41 -1.25
CA GLU A 278 1.38 26.07 -1.20
C GLU A 278 2.45 24.98 -1.31
N LEU A 279 3.40 25.13 -2.23
CA LEU A 279 4.50 24.14 -2.36
C LEU A 279 5.35 24.07 -1.10
N LEU A 280 5.66 25.22 -0.47
CA LEU A 280 6.42 25.25 0.78
C LEU A 280 5.63 24.60 1.92
N ASN A 281 4.35 24.92 2.04
CA ASN A 281 3.48 24.35 3.08
C ASN A 281 3.33 22.84 2.93
N TYR A 282 3.12 22.34 1.71
CA TYR A 282 3.08 20.90 1.43
C TYR A 282 4.41 20.20 1.78
N MET A 283 5.53 20.84 1.47
CA MET A 283 6.83 20.26 1.78
C MET A 283 7.08 20.21 3.30
N LEU A 284 6.71 21.26 4.04
CA LEU A 284 6.83 21.30 5.50
C LEU A 284 5.93 20.24 6.14
N LEU A 285 4.70 20.13 5.67
CA LEU A 285 3.76 19.11 6.12
C LEU A 285 4.30 17.71 5.88
N ASP A 286 4.89 17.46 4.71
CA ASP A 286 5.46 16.17 4.36
C ASP A 286 6.68 15.81 5.24
N VAL A 287 7.50 16.80 5.59
CA VAL A 287 8.60 16.61 6.55
C VAL A 287 8.08 16.24 7.93
N GLN A 288 7.09 16.97 8.45
CA GLN A 288 6.50 16.71 9.77
C GLN A 288 5.82 15.33 9.83
N THR A 289 5.01 15.01 8.82
CA THR A 289 4.34 13.73 8.71
C THR A 289 5.35 12.58 8.62
N THR A 290 6.43 12.76 7.88
CA THR A 290 7.50 11.77 7.77
C THR A 290 8.16 11.51 9.13
N LEU A 291 8.46 12.56 9.88
CA LEU A 291 9.05 12.45 11.21
C LEU A 291 8.15 11.62 12.16
N ILE A 292 6.88 11.97 12.23
CA ILE A 292 5.91 11.31 13.10
C ILE A 292 5.75 9.84 12.68
N ARG A 293 5.51 9.58 11.40
CA ARG A 293 5.27 8.22 10.89
C ARG A 293 6.50 7.33 11.05
N MET A 294 7.69 7.80 10.74
CA MET A 294 8.92 7.02 10.97
C MET A 294 9.07 6.57 12.43
N TYR A 295 8.76 7.45 13.38
CA TYR A 295 8.82 7.12 14.79
C TYR A 295 7.73 6.13 15.20
N THR A 296 6.47 6.44 14.88
CA THR A 296 5.33 5.64 15.30
C THR A 296 5.32 4.27 14.64
N ASP A 297 5.70 4.17 13.38
CA ASP A 297 5.80 2.89 12.66
C ASP A 297 6.81 1.95 13.30
N GLU A 298 7.98 2.45 13.68
CA GLU A 298 8.98 1.63 14.37
C GLU A 298 8.50 1.24 15.78
N VAL A 299 7.78 2.11 16.48
CA VAL A 299 7.19 1.80 17.80
C VAL A 299 6.13 0.72 17.67
N ILE A 300 5.19 0.86 16.73
CA ILE A 300 4.12 -0.12 16.50
C ILE A 300 4.73 -1.47 16.13
N HIS A 301 5.65 -1.48 15.16
CA HIS A 301 6.26 -2.70 14.66
C HIS A 301 7.05 -3.48 15.74
N ASN A 302 7.78 -2.77 16.60
CA ASN A 302 8.66 -3.38 17.60
C ASN A 302 8.01 -3.60 18.97
N THR A 303 6.74 -3.21 19.16
CA THR A 303 6.06 -3.33 20.45
C THR A 303 5.01 -4.44 20.39
N PRO A 304 5.18 -5.58 21.11
CA PRO A 304 4.28 -6.73 20.99
C PRO A 304 2.80 -6.39 21.25
N GLU A 305 2.52 -5.48 22.17
CA GLU A 305 1.16 -5.04 22.52
C GLU A 305 0.46 -4.28 21.40
N TYR A 306 1.19 -3.77 20.41
CA TYR A 306 0.63 -3.09 19.23
C TYR A 306 0.47 -4.00 18.01
N LYS A 307 0.90 -5.26 18.11
CA LYS A 307 0.84 -6.21 16.98
C LYS A 307 -0.56 -6.34 16.36
N LYS A 308 -1.61 -6.31 17.17
CA LYS A 308 -3.00 -6.40 16.68
C LYS A 308 -3.44 -5.21 15.82
N TYR A 309 -2.69 -4.10 15.83
CA TYR A 309 -2.95 -2.91 15.02
C TYR A 309 -2.11 -2.85 13.73
N HIS A 310 -1.24 -3.84 13.48
CA HIS A 310 -0.46 -3.93 12.25
C HIS A 310 -1.30 -3.79 10.97
N PRO A 311 -2.52 -4.36 10.89
CA PRO A 311 -3.36 -4.16 9.70
C PRO A 311 -3.64 -2.67 9.40
N ILE A 312 -3.93 -1.87 10.43
CA ILE A 312 -4.15 -0.42 10.29
C ILE A 312 -2.84 0.27 9.88
N GLN A 313 -1.73 -0.10 10.50
CA GLN A 313 -0.40 0.43 10.16
C GLN A 313 -0.04 0.15 8.69
N TRP A 314 -0.18 -1.10 8.24
CA TRP A 314 0.19 -1.49 6.88
C TRP A 314 -0.64 -0.75 5.83
N LEU A 315 -1.95 -0.62 6.07
CA LEU A 315 -2.82 0.12 5.16
C LEU A 315 -2.38 1.58 5.05
N GLY A 316 -2.17 2.25 6.18
CA GLY A 316 -1.75 3.64 6.22
C GLY A 316 -0.37 3.86 5.58
N MET A 317 0.58 2.96 5.82
CA MET A 317 1.90 3.03 5.19
C MET A 317 1.80 2.87 3.67
N GLY A 318 1.03 1.90 3.19
CA GLY A 318 0.81 1.68 1.76
C GLY A 318 0.16 2.88 1.07
N ASN A 319 -0.91 3.42 1.66
CA ASN A 319 -1.58 4.62 1.17
C ASN A 319 -0.64 5.83 1.15
N THR A 320 0.15 6.01 2.20
CA THR A 320 1.14 7.11 2.30
C THR A 320 2.18 7.04 1.19
N VAL A 321 2.71 5.85 0.93
CA VAL A 321 3.70 5.63 -0.15
C VAL A 321 3.06 5.93 -1.50
N GLY A 322 1.86 5.41 -1.76
CA GLY A 322 1.12 5.65 -3.00
C GLY A 322 0.79 7.13 -3.23
N THR A 323 0.27 7.80 -2.19
CA THR A 323 -0.06 9.23 -2.25
C THR A 323 1.18 10.08 -2.50
N SER A 324 2.28 9.82 -1.78
CA SER A 324 3.54 10.55 -1.96
C SER A 324 4.13 10.34 -3.37
N TYR A 325 4.08 9.11 -3.88
CA TYR A 325 4.54 8.80 -5.24
C TYR A 325 3.74 9.56 -6.29
N ASN A 326 2.39 9.53 -6.20
CA ASN A 326 1.52 10.25 -7.13
C ASN A 326 1.73 11.77 -7.05
N TYR A 327 1.97 12.31 -5.87
CA TYR A 327 2.30 13.72 -5.68
C TYR A 327 3.62 14.09 -6.36
N ILE A 328 4.67 13.28 -6.23
CA ILE A 328 5.94 13.48 -6.92
C ILE A 328 5.73 13.50 -8.44
N LYS A 329 4.96 12.56 -8.99
CA LYS A 329 4.62 12.53 -10.43
C LYS A 329 3.86 13.78 -10.87
N LYS A 330 2.97 14.31 -10.03
CA LYS A 330 2.31 15.59 -10.28
C LYS A 330 3.32 16.74 -10.33
N LEU A 331 4.25 16.82 -9.36
CA LEU A 331 5.30 17.84 -9.32
C LEU A 331 6.20 17.79 -10.55
N GLU A 332 6.57 16.59 -11.03
CA GLU A 332 7.35 16.40 -12.24
C GLU A 332 6.60 16.91 -13.49
N ARG A 333 5.29 16.63 -13.62
CA ARG A 333 4.46 17.09 -14.74
C ARG A 333 4.31 18.60 -14.81
N ILE A 334 4.23 19.27 -13.67
CA ILE A 334 4.13 20.75 -13.62
C ILE A 334 5.50 21.42 -13.62
N HIS A 335 6.58 20.67 -13.82
CA HIS A 335 7.95 21.15 -13.80
C HIS A 335 8.28 21.95 -12.53
N ALA A 336 7.82 21.43 -11.37
CA ALA A 336 8.14 22.04 -10.09
C ALA A 336 9.68 22.15 -9.86
N PRO A 337 10.14 23.07 -9.02
CA PRO A 337 11.57 23.19 -8.74
C PRO A 337 12.21 21.87 -8.35
N GLN A 338 13.36 21.53 -8.91
CA GLN A 338 14.06 20.26 -8.67
C GLN A 338 14.33 20.00 -7.19
N LEU A 339 14.55 21.08 -6.41
CA LEU A 339 14.70 20.99 -4.96
C LEU A 339 13.43 20.39 -4.29
N VAL A 340 12.26 20.86 -4.70
CA VAL A 340 10.98 20.40 -4.14
C VAL A 340 10.76 18.93 -4.49
N ILE A 341 10.91 18.59 -5.78
CA ILE A 341 10.81 17.20 -6.27
C ILE A 341 11.77 16.30 -5.51
N TYR A 342 13.03 16.71 -5.39
CA TYR A 342 14.06 15.94 -4.71
C TYR A 342 13.76 15.73 -3.22
N THR A 343 13.29 16.79 -2.51
CA THR A 343 12.92 16.68 -1.11
C THR A 343 11.82 15.64 -0.90
N HIS A 344 10.74 15.70 -1.70
CA HIS A 344 9.65 14.71 -1.61
C HIS A 344 10.12 13.28 -1.95
N LYS A 345 11.04 13.11 -2.90
CA LYS A 345 11.66 11.81 -3.19
C LYS A 345 12.41 11.26 -1.98
N VAL A 346 13.22 12.08 -1.32
CA VAL A 346 13.94 11.67 -0.10
C VAL A 346 12.98 11.28 1.01
N LEU A 347 11.94 12.09 1.25
CA LEU A 347 10.93 11.80 2.27
C LEU A 347 10.15 10.52 1.96
N LEU A 348 9.79 10.30 0.69
CA LEU A 348 9.17 9.04 0.26
C LEU A 348 10.05 7.83 0.57
N TYR A 349 11.35 7.92 0.26
CA TYR A 349 12.30 6.87 0.59
C TYR A 349 12.35 6.58 2.10
N MET A 350 12.34 7.61 2.93
CA MET A 350 12.34 7.46 4.39
C MET A 350 11.05 6.81 4.90
N LYS A 351 9.89 7.23 4.41
CA LYS A 351 8.57 6.66 4.78
C LYS A 351 8.44 5.20 4.37
N SER A 352 8.95 4.82 3.21
CA SER A 352 8.83 3.47 2.67
C SER A 352 9.75 2.45 3.34
N GLY A 353 10.77 2.92 4.08
CA GLY A 353 11.77 2.06 4.70
C GLY A 353 11.21 0.92 5.54
N PRO A 354 10.37 1.19 6.56
CA PRO A 354 9.78 0.15 7.39
C PRO A 354 8.94 -0.86 6.60
N LEU A 355 8.20 -0.39 5.59
CA LEU A 355 7.40 -1.25 4.73
C LEU A 355 8.27 -2.25 3.95
N PHE A 356 9.34 -1.80 3.31
CA PHE A 356 10.26 -2.66 2.59
C PHE A 356 10.96 -3.67 3.49
N ASP A 357 11.37 -3.24 4.69
CA ASP A 357 12.05 -4.12 5.65
C ASP A 357 11.10 -5.21 6.17
N TYR A 358 9.84 -4.86 6.44
CA TYR A 358 8.84 -5.82 6.92
C TYR A 358 8.55 -6.92 5.89
N PHE A 359 8.29 -6.53 4.65
CA PHE A 359 7.97 -7.48 3.59
C PHE A 359 9.22 -8.12 2.95
N LYS A 360 10.40 -7.94 3.55
CA LYS A 360 11.68 -8.48 3.05
C LYS A 360 11.97 -8.12 1.59
N ALA A 361 11.41 -7.02 1.13
CA ALA A 361 11.59 -6.46 -0.21
C ALA A 361 12.78 -5.49 -0.27
N SER A 362 13.83 -5.77 0.48
CA SER A 362 15.01 -4.90 0.59
C SER A 362 15.79 -4.76 -0.73
N ASP A 363 15.70 -5.74 -1.60
CA ASP A 363 16.24 -5.70 -2.96
C ASP A 363 15.52 -4.65 -3.83
N LYS A 364 14.19 -4.55 -3.76
CA LYS A 364 13.41 -3.50 -4.44
C LYS A 364 13.69 -2.09 -3.90
N ARG A 365 14.01 -1.98 -2.61
CA ARG A 365 14.49 -0.74 -2.00
C ARG A 365 15.82 -0.28 -2.61
N VAL A 366 16.65 -1.20 -3.10
CA VAL A 366 17.91 -0.89 -3.77
C VAL A 366 17.66 -0.15 -5.09
N ASP A 367 16.65 -0.52 -5.85
CA ASP A 367 16.31 0.18 -7.11
C ASP A 367 15.81 1.61 -6.84
N PHE A 368 14.96 1.79 -5.83
CA PHE A 368 14.62 3.12 -5.32
C PHE A 368 15.86 3.89 -4.83
N LYS A 369 16.80 3.18 -4.22
CA LYS A 369 18.07 3.72 -3.72
C LYS A 369 18.98 4.22 -4.84
N SER A 370 19.01 3.56 -6.01
CA SER A 370 19.91 3.92 -7.11
C SER A 370 19.59 5.31 -7.66
N GLU A 371 18.31 5.70 -7.72
CA GLU A 371 17.90 7.05 -8.11
C GLU A 371 18.36 8.16 -7.14
N PHE A 372 18.64 7.82 -5.87
CA PHE A 372 18.97 8.79 -4.80
C PHE A 372 20.44 8.83 -4.42
N ILE A 373 21.16 7.71 -4.61
CA ILE A 373 22.57 7.60 -4.16
C ILE A 373 23.53 8.43 -5.00
N GLU A 374 23.17 8.78 -6.22
CA GLU A 374 23.95 9.70 -7.04
C GLU A 374 24.09 11.09 -6.40
N HIS A 375 23.17 11.46 -5.48
CA HIS A 375 23.23 12.69 -4.74
C HIS A 375 23.87 12.51 -3.35
N LYS A 376 24.89 13.31 -3.01
CA LYS A 376 25.58 13.29 -1.70
C LYS A 376 24.63 13.40 -0.51
N VAL A 377 23.53 14.11 -0.68
CA VAL A 377 22.49 14.38 0.33
C VAL A 377 21.68 13.10 0.62
N GLY A 378 21.22 12.38 -0.41
CA GLY A 378 20.46 11.14 -0.23
C GLY A 378 21.27 10.07 0.50
N ARG A 379 22.57 9.98 0.22
CA ARG A 379 23.48 9.04 0.90
C ARG A 379 23.65 9.36 2.39
N ALA A 380 23.78 10.62 2.76
CA ALA A 380 23.91 11.03 4.15
C ALA A 380 22.63 10.68 4.94
N ILE A 381 21.45 11.03 4.41
CA ILE A 381 20.16 10.72 5.05
C ILE A 381 19.96 9.21 5.22
N TYR A 382 20.36 8.41 4.22
CA TYR A 382 20.25 6.94 4.32
C TYR A 382 21.09 6.36 5.46
N CYS A 383 22.33 6.78 5.60
CA CYS A 383 23.22 6.27 6.65
C CYS A 383 22.68 6.62 8.06
N ASP A 384 22.06 7.78 8.20
CA ASP A 384 21.51 8.22 9.48
C ASP A 384 20.16 7.61 9.82
N HIS A 385 19.39 7.15 8.81
CA HIS A 385 18.12 6.47 8.99
C HIS A 385 18.26 5.19 9.85
N VAL A 386 19.33 4.42 9.70
CA VAL A 386 19.58 3.21 10.51
C VAL A 386 19.71 3.56 12.00
N ASN A 387 20.43 4.62 12.33
CA ASN A 387 20.62 5.07 13.71
C ASN A 387 19.31 5.60 14.31
N MET A 388 18.47 6.26 13.52
CA MET A 388 17.17 6.76 13.98
C MET A 388 16.17 5.64 14.31
N LYS A 389 16.21 4.51 13.57
CA LYS A 389 15.38 3.34 13.88
C LYS A 389 15.63 2.80 15.29
N ASP A 390 16.89 2.73 15.72
CA ASP A 390 17.21 2.25 17.07
C ASP A 390 16.69 3.19 18.17
N LEU A 391 16.66 4.49 17.93
CA LEU A 391 16.07 5.44 18.84
C LEU A 391 14.55 5.29 18.95
N ALA A 392 13.86 5.07 17.83
CA ALA A 392 12.43 4.79 17.83
C ALA A 392 12.08 3.49 18.54
N LYS A 393 12.88 2.42 18.33
CA LYS A 393 12.73 1.14 19.06
C LYS A 393 12.82 1.29 20.57
N ARG A 394 13.66 2.20 21.05
CA ARG A 394 13.79 2.55 22.48
C ARG A 394 12.68 3.48 22.97
N LYS A 395 11.74 3.85 22.10
CA LYS A 395 10.68 4.83 22.36
C LYS A 395 11.23 6.18 22.86
N ASP A 396 12.42 6.56 22.39
CA ASP A 396 13.08 7.82 22.76
C ASP A 396 12.77 8.89 21.73
N TRP A 397 11.61 9.54 21.89
CA TRP A 397 11.16 10.60 21.00
C TRP A 397 12.13 11.79 20.94
N ASP A 398 12.62 12.24 22.10
CA ASP A 398 13.50 13.41 22.14
C ASP A 398 14.82 13.18 21.41
N ALA A 399 15.42 12.00 21.64
CA ALA A 399 16.64 11.65 20.93
C ALA A 399 16.36 11.42 19.43
N PHE A 400 15.24 10.78 19.09
CA PHE A 400 14.82 10.59 17.70
C PHE A 400 14.58 11.93 17.01
N TYR A 401 13.80 12.83 17.64
CA TYR A 401 13.52 14.15 17.12
C TYR A 401 14.81 14.97 16.92
N LYS A 402 15.71 15.01 17.91
CA LYS A 402 17.00 15.69 17.82
C LYS A 402 17.86 15.11 16.69
N ALA A 403 17.90 13.80 16.53
CA ALA A 403 18.61 13.15 15.43
C ALA A 403 18.02 13.57 14.08
N PHE A 404 16.68 13.55 13.95
CA PHE A 404 16.00 13.98 12.72
C PHE A 404 16.32 15.45 12.39
N VAL A 405 16.15 16.35 13.34
CA VAL A 405 16.43 17.80 13.13
C VAL A 405 17.91 18.05 12.77
N ASN A 406 18.84 17.33 13.41
CA ASN A 406 20.26 17.51 13.15
C ASN A 406 20.71 16.91 11.82
N LYS A 407 20.05 15.88 11.30
CA LYS A 407 20.46 15.14 10.11
C LYS A 407 19.65 15.49 8.86
N VAL A 408 18.33 15.57 8.98
CA VAL A 408 17.44 15.93 7.86
C VAL A 408 17.32 17.43 7.71
N CYS A 409 17.11 18.16 8.81
CA CYS A 409 16.95 19.60 8.77
C CYS A 409 18.18 20.38 8.31
N PRO A 410 19.45 20.01 8.58
CA PRO A 410 20.58 20.73 7.99
C PRO A 410 20.58 20.70 6.47
N VAL A 411 20.10 19.59 5.88
CA VAL A 411 19.91 19.49 4.43
C VAL A 411 18.81 20.44 3.97
N LEU A 412 17.69 20.46 4.71
CA LEU A 412 16.57 21.38 4.44
C LEU A 412 16.87 22.81 4.87
N ARG A 413 17.62 23.02 5.96
CA ARG A 413 18.07 24.33 6.42
C ARG A 413 18.97 25.06 5.44
N TYR A 414 19.77 24.34 4.68
CA TYR A 414 20.55 24.95 3.61
C TYR A 414 19.64 25.69 2.61
N TYR A 415 18.42 25.19 2.45
CA TYR A 415 17.46 25.73 1.49
C TYR A 415 16.27 26.46 2.14
N LEU A 416 15.82 26.06 3.32
CA LEU A 416 14.54 26.48 3.89
C LEU A 416 14.64 27.25 5.19
N LYS A 417 15.79 27.23 5.89
CA LYS A 417 15.95 27.88 7.22
C LYS A 417 14.75 27.61 8.13
N LEU A 418 14.55 26.36 8.51
CA LEU A 418 13.52 25.96 9.44
C LEU A 418 13.91 26.31 10.87
N GLU A 419 13.01 26.90 11.63
CA GLU A 419 13.18 27.15 13.06
C GLU A 419 12.29 26.24 13.89
N ARG A 420 12.78 25.95 15.11
CA ARG A 420 12.04 25.21 16.12
C ARG A 420 11.06 26.16 16.80
N ILE A 421 9.77 25.79 16.90
CA ILE A 421 8.79 26.50 17.71
C ILE A 421 8.86 25.97 19.14
#